data_a383b68a386a8f508149dc418c38bb94
#
_entry.id   a383b68a386a8f508149dc418c38bb94
#
_cell.length_a   1.000
_cell.length_b   1.000
_cell.length_c   1.000
_cell.angle_alpha   90.00
_cell.angle_beta   90.00
_cell.angle_gamma   90.00
#
_symmetry.space_group_name_H-M   'P 1'
#
loop_
_entity.id
_entity.type
_entity.pdbx_description
1 polymer ?
#
loop_
_entity_poly.entity_id
_entity_poly.type
_entity_poly.pdbx_seq_one_letter_code
_entity_poly.pdbx_strand_id
1 'polypeptide(L)'
;LGGKELGYGSDLDLVFVYDDPDERAGEIYAALVRKLINWLTVKTGEGDLYEIDTALRPNGNSGLLVTSFESYAAYQQNRGSNTAWTWEHQAMTRARCVLGEHGLAQRFETVRAAVIRTERDGPGLRDEIVSMRKRVASAHPVRGDGFDVKHSPGAMVDIEFAVQFLVLSQGCRHPELLDNVGNIGLLERAQTCGLLPTPVGHAAADAYRQLRQLQHRARLNEEPTQVPQEQVTQARQAGLALWNAVFGAAVQKV
;
A
#
# COMPACT_ATOMS: atom_id res chain seq x y z
N LEU A 1 2.94 4.26 -6.89
CA LEU A 1 3.00 3.93 -8.32
C LEU A 1 2.15 2.69 -8.65
N GLY A 2 2.32 1.59 -7.92
CA GLY A 2 1.60 0.34 -8.15
C GLY A 2 0.08 0.49 -8.11
N GLY A 3 -0.46 1.14 -7.08
CA GLY A 3 -1.90 1.37 -6.90
C GLY A 3 -2.52 2.39 -7.86
N LYS A 4 -1.77 2.94 -8.82
CA LYS A 4 -2.21 3.98 -9.77
C LYS A 4 -2.69 5.27 -9.09
N GLU A 5 -2.22 5.50 -7.88
CA GLU A 5 -2.61 6.61 -7.01
C GLU A 5 -1.38 7.39 -6.51
N LEU A 6 -0.39 7.60 -7.39
CA LEU A 6 0.82 8.36 -7.05
C LEU A 6 0.45 9.82 -6.76
N GLY A 7 0.94 10.35 -5.65
CA GLY A 7 0.79 11.75 -5.27
C GLY A 7 2.03 12.56 -5.61
N TYR A 8 1.90 13.89 -5.64
CA TYR A 8 3.05 14.78 -5.74
C TYR A 8 3.95 14.62 -4.51
N GLY A 9 5.28 14.55 -4.73
CA GLY A 9 6.26 14.36 -3.66
C GLY A 9 6.14 13.02 -2.92
N SER A 10 5.52 12.00 -3.55
CA SER A 10 5.53 10.63 -3.04
C SER A 10 6.82 9.94 -3.45
N ASP A 11 7.38 9.17 -2.52
CA ASP A 11 8.40 8.17 -2.79
C ASP A 11 7.88 7.03 -3.67
N LEU A 12 8.79 6.32 -4.29
CA LEU A 12 8.49 5.11 -5.05
C LEU A 12 8.95 3.88 -4.27
N ASP A 13 8.00 3.10 -3.78
CA ASP A 13 8.27 1.76 -3.24
C ASP A 13 8.55 0.81 -4.41
N LEU A 14 9.80 0.36 -4.55
CA LEU A 14 10.24 -0.47 -5.65
C LEU A 14 10.87 -1.78 -5.16
N VAL A 15 10.48 -2.87 -5.81
CA VAL A 15 11.10 -4.18 -5.65
C VAL A 15 11.65 -4.63 -7.00
N PHE A 16 12.89 -5.10 -7.03
CA PHE A 16 13.57 -5.52 -8.23
C PHE A 16 13.76 -7.03 -8.23
N VAL A 17 13.21 -7.66 -9.26
CA VAL A 17 13.31 -9.12 -9.46
C VAL A 17 13.91 -9.41 -10.83
N TYR A 18 14.65 -10.52 -10.95
CA TYR A 18 15.22 -10.98 -12.21
C TYR A 18 14.91 -12.45 -12.44
N ASP A 19 14.95 -12.88 -13.70
CA ASP A 19 14.82 -14.27 -14.11
C ASP A 19 15.91 -14.57 -15.17
N ASP A 20 17.06 -14.97 -14.69
CA ASP A 20 18.26 -15.18 -15.48
C ASP A 20 19.04 -16.36 -14.89
N PRO A 21 19.39 -17.38 -15.68
CA PRO A 21 20.12 -18.56 -15.22
C PRO A 21 21.62 -18.32 -14.97
N ASP A 22 22.17 -17.17 -15.35
CA ASP A 22 23.60 -16.88 -15.13
C ASP A 22 23.91 -16.81 -13.64
N GLU A 23 24.94 -17.48 -13.20
CA GLU A 23 25.38 -17.51 -11.79
C GLU A 23 25.72 -16.09 -11.26
N ARG A 24 26.14 -15.19 -12.13
CA ARG A 24 26.47 -13.80 -11.81
C ARG A 24 25.30 -12.83 -11.95
N ALA A 25 24.12 -13.33 -12.34
CA ALA A 25 22.94 -12.48 -12.58
C ALA A 25 22.65 -11.56 -11.38
N GLY A 26 22.65 -12.08 -10.16
CA GLY A 26 22.40 -11.31 -8.96
C GLY A 26 23.38 -10.13 -8.77
N GLU A 27 24.67 -10.32 -9.06
CA GLU A 27 25.69 -9.27 -8.99
C GLU A 27 25.48 -8.21 -10.07
N ILE A 28 25.26 -8.64 -11.30
CA ILE A 28 25.08 -7.77 -12.48
C ILE A 28 23.82 -6.91 -12.31
N TYR A 29 22.68 -7.52 -11.97
CA TYR A 29 21.42 -6.78 -11.77
C TYR A 29 21.48 -5.87 -10.56
N ALA A 30 22.15 -6.27 -9.46
CA ALA A 30 22.35 -5.37 -8.32
C ALA A 30 23.18 -4.13 -8.70
N ALA A 31 24.20 -4.28 -9.54
CA ALA A 31 24.98 -3.15 -10.04
C ALA A 31 24.14 -2.23 -10.94
N LEU A 32 23.31 -2.80 -11.82
CA LEU A 32 22.39 -2.05 -12.67
C LEU A 32 21.37 -1.26 -11.82
N VAL A 33 20.73 -1.92 -10.85
CA VAL A 33 19.72 -1.29 -9.98
C VAL A 33 20.32 -0.16 -9.15
N ARG A 34 21.52 -0.31 -8.61
CA ARG A 34 22.21 0.80 -7.93
C ARG A 34 22.39 2.03 -8.83
N LYS A 35 22.73 1.83 -10.11
CA LYS A 35 22.83 2.93 -11.07
C LYS A 35 21.45 3.56 -11.33
N LEU A 36 20.41 2.73 -11.51
CA LEU A 36 19.04 3.21 -11.74
C LEU A 36 18.56 4.06 -10.55
N ILE A 37 18.73 3.57 -9.32
CA ILE A 37 18.39 4.32 -8.11
C ILE A 37 19.15 5.67 -8.10
N ASN A 38 20.46 5.66 -8.35
CA ASN A 38 21.25 6.87 -8.38
C ASN A 38 20.73 7.89 -9.42
N TRP A 39 20.35 7.42 -10.62
CA TRP A 39 19.79 8.31 -11.65
C TRP A 39 18.43 8.92 -11.26
N LEU A 40 17.61 8.18 -10.51
CA LEU A 40 16.30 8.65 -10.07
C LEU A 40 16.36 9.58 -8.86
N THR A 41 17.42 9.46 -8.05
CA THR A 41 17.56 10.20 -6.78
C THR A 41 18.59 11.31 -6.81
N VAL A 42 19.37 11.44 -7.91
CA VAL A 42 20.39 12.48 -8.01
C VAL A 42 19.75 13.87 -8.05
N LYS A 43 20.23 14.76 -7.18
CA LYS A 43 19.81 16.17 -7.17
C LYS A 43 20.57 16.94 -8.25
N THR A 44 19.82 17.67 -9.05
CA THR A 44 20.32 18.56 -10.10
C THR A 44 19.99 20.01 -9.78
N GLY A 45 20.44 20.95 -10.59
CA GLY A 45 20.04 22.35 -10.48
C GLY A 45 18.52 22.58 -10.69
N GLU A 46 17.85 21.64 -11.35
CA GLU A 46 16.40 21.65 -11.60
C GLU A 46 15.59 20.88 -10.52
N GLY A 47 16.26 20.34 -9.50
CA GLY A 47 15.66 19.54 -8.44
C GLY A 47 15.99 18.06 -8.53
N ASP A 48 15.19 17.26 -7.85
CA ASP A 48 15.22 15.79 -7.82
C ASP A 48 13.99 15.18 -8.49
N LEU A 49 14.09 13.93 -8.95
CA LEU A 49 12.97 13.25 -9.60
C LEU A 49 12.09 12.54 -8.59
N TYR A 50 12.66 11.60 -7.83
CA TYR A 50 11.93 10.75 -6.90
C TYR A 50 12.80 10.34 -5.71
N GLU A 51 12.18 10.18 -4.55
CA GLU A 51 12.74 9.36 -3.49
C GLU A 51 12.39 7.89 -3.76
N ILE A 52 13.35 6.98 -3.54
CA ILE A 52 13.20 5.55 -3.80
C ILE A 52 13.27 4.80 -2.49
N ASP A 53 12.19 4.09 -2.16
CA ASP A 53 12.17 3.13 -1.05
C ASP A 53 12.19 1.70 -1.59
N THR A 54 13.12 0.90 -1.10
CA THR A 54 13.26 -0.52 -1.44
C THR A 54 13.00 -1.45 -0.25
N ALA A 55 12.45 -0.92 0.86
CA ALA A 55 12.21 -1.69 2.08
C ALA A 55 11.14 -2.79 1.93
N LEU A 56 10.32 -2.75 0.88
CA LEU A 56 9.34 -3.78 0.55
C LEU A 56 9.94 -5.03 -0.12
N ARG A 57 11.27 -5.07 -0.32
CA ARG A 57 11.93 -6.28 -0.83
C ARG A 57 12.02 -7.37 0.23
N PRO A 58 12.16 -8.66 -0.15
CA PRO A 58 12.32 -9.75 0.81
C PRO A 58 13.38 -9.44 1.87
N ASN A 59 13.03 -9.63 3.15
CA ASN A 59 13.84 -9.27 4.33
C ASN A 59 14.12 -7.77 4.50
N GLY A 60 13.39 -6.90 3.83
CA GLY A 60 13.54 -5.46 4.00
C GLY A 60 14.95 -4.97 3.72
N ASN A 61 15.43 -4.02 4.51
CA ASN A 61 16.77 -3.44 4.33
C ASN A 61 17.93 -4.40 4.61
N SER A 62 17.68 -5.54 5.23
CA SER A 62 18.67 -6.59 5.45
C SER A 62 18.77 -7.57 4.28
N GLY A 63 17.80 -7.56 3.35
CA GLY A 63 17.76 -8.44 2.19
C GLY A 63 18.57 -7.92 1.00
N LEU A 64 18.75 -8.79 0.01
CA LEU A 64 19.42 -8.45 -1.24
C LEU A 64 18.62 -7.38 -1.99
N LEU A 65 19.32 -6.45 -2.66
CA LEU A 65 18.70 -5.38 -3.44
C LEU A 65 17.89 -5.91 -4.63
N VAL A 66 18.32 -7.03 -5.20
CA VAL A 66 17.63 -7.75 -6.26
C VAL A 66 17.47 -9.20 -5.85
N THR A 67 16.37 -9.83 -6.27
CA THR A 67 16.07 -11.22 -5.91
C THR A 67 15.64 -11.97 -7.18
N SER A 68 16.03 -13.25 -7.32
CA SER A 68 15.51 -14.07 -8.41
C SER A 68 13.98 -14.20 -8.28
N PHE A 69 13.30 -14.28 -9.42
CA PHE A 69 11.84 -14.39 -9.43
C PHE A 69 11.35 -15.62 -8.65
N GLU A 70 12.05 -16.74 -8.75
CA GLU A 70 11.69 -17.96 -8.03
C GLU A 70 11.78 -17.76 -6.50
N SER A 71 12.88 -17.17 -6.02
CA SER A 71 13.05 -16.87 -4.60
C SER A 71 12.02 -15.86 -4.11
N TYR A 72 11.72 -14.83 -4.90
CA TYR A 72 10.67 -13.86 -4.61
C TYR A 72 9.29 -14.54 -4.51
N ALA A 73 8.93 -15.36 -5.48
CA ALA A 73 7.65 -16.08 -5.49
C ALA A 73 7.53 -17.04 -4.30
N ALA A 74 8.58 -17.79 -3.97
CA ALA A 74 8.62 -18.69 -2.83
C ALA A 74 8.42 -17.91 -1.50
N TYR A 75 9.13 -16.79 -1.35
CA TYR A 75 9.01 -15.90 -0.20
C TYR A 75 7.59 -15.35 -0.03
N GLN A 76 7.02 -14.77 -1.07
CA GLN A 76 5.69 -14.16 -1.04
C GLN A 76 4.56 -15.19 -0.85
N GLN A 77 4.73 -16.41 -1.35
CA GLN A 77 3.75 -17.50 -1.21
C GLN A 77 3.94 -18.32 0.07
N ASN A 78 4.76 -17.87 1.00
CA ASN A 78 5.06 -18.54 2.26
C ASN A 78 5.56 -19.98 2.08
N ARG A 79 6.37 -20.21 1.04
CA ARG A 79 7.02 -21.50 0.78
C ARG A 79 8.45 -21.48 1.33
N GLY A 80 8.66 -22.14 2.46
CA GLY A 80 9.97 -22.24 3.10
C GLY A 80 9.98 -21.66 4.53
N SER A 81 11.17 -21.53 5.10
CA SER A 81 11.38 -21.04 6.48
C SER A 81 11.45 -19.52 6.57
N ASN A 82 11.73 -18.84 5.46
CA ASN A 82 11.80 -17.38 5.36
C ASN A 82 10.65 -16.90 4.49
N THR A 83 9.71 -16.19 5.07
CA THR A 83 8.43 -15.86 4.44
C THR A 83 8.06 -14.40 4.63
N ALA A 84 7.23 -13.89 3.73
CA ALA A 84 6.77 -12.52 3.77
C ALA A 84 5.90 -12.23 5.01
N TRP A 85 6.00 -11.02 5.49
CA TRP A 85 5.21 -10.53 6.61
C TRP A 85 3.89 -9.94 6.12
N THR A 86 2.91 -9.84 7.00
CA THR A 86 1.58 -9.31 6.65
C THR A 86 1.62 -7.93 6.02
N TRP A 87 2.49 -7.04 6.48
CA TRP A 87 2.63 -5.69 5.90
C TRP A 87 3.18 -5.71 4.45
N GLU A 88 4.00 -6.70 4.07
CA GLU A 88 4.43 -6.90 2.69
C GLU A 88 3.26 -7.39 1.83
N HIS A 89 2.41 -8.27 2.37
CA HIS A 89 1.18 -8.68 1.71
C HIS A 89 0.16 -7.54 1.59
N GLN A 90 0.10 -6.60 2.54
CA GLN A 90 -0.67 -5.37 2.38
C GLN A 90 -0.18 -4.57 1.16
N ALA A 91 1.13 -4.43 0.99
CA ALA A 91 1.71 -3.78 -0.19
C ALA A 91 1.39 -4.54 -1.50
N MET A 92 1.38 -5.90 -1.46
CA MET A 92 1.02 -6.73 -2.62
C MET A 92 -0.40 -6.45 -3.14
N THR A 93 -1.35 -6.01 -2.31
CA THR A 93 -2.70 -5.64 -2.77
C THR A 93 -2.67 -4.56 -3.84
N ARG A 94 -1.66 -3.69 -3.81
CA ARG A 94 -1.47 -2.53 -4.71
C ARG A 94 -0.27 -2.67 -5.63
N ALA A 95 0.48 -3.76 -5.55
CA ALA A 95 1.65 -3.98 -6.38
C ALA A 95 1.27 -4.28 -7.83
N ARG A 96 2.12 -3.89 -8.77
CA ARG A 96 2.07 -4.28 -10.19
C ARG A 96 3.46 -4.24 -10.80
N CYS A 97 3.68 -5.02 -11.83
CA CYS A 97 4.85 -4.87 -12.68
C CYS A 97 4.77 -3.52 -13.43
N VAL A 98 5.77 -2.68 -13.30
CA VAL A 98 5.84 -1.36 -13.97
C VAL A 98 6.80 -1.36 -15.14
N LEU A 99 7.81 -2.22 -15.09
CA LEU A 99 8.80 -2.41 -16.15
C LEU A 99 9.26 -3.87 -16.11
N GLY A 100 9.35 -4.51 -17.25
CA GLY A 100 9.80 -5.88 -17.38
C GLY A 100 9.26 -6.56 -18.63
N GLU A 101 9.76 -7.75 -18.93
CA GLU A 101 9.27 -8.59 -20.00
C GLU A 101 7.82 -9.03 -19.74
N HIS A 102 7.01 -9.11 -20.79
CA HIS A 102 5.59 -9.45 -20.66
C HIS A 102 5.36 -10.78 -19.95
N GLY A 103 6.15 -11.81 -20.25
CA GLY A 103 6.07 -13.13 -19.59
C GLY A 103 6.34 -13.04 -18.08
N LEU A 104 7.37 -12.28 -17.68
CA LEU A 104 7.69 -12.08 -16.27
C LEU A 104 6.61 -11.27 -15.54
N ALA A 105 6.04 -10.26 -16.21
CA ALA A 105 4.92 -9.50 -15.68
C ALA A 105 3.68 -10.38 -15.43
N GLN A 106 3.35 -11.30 -16.33
CA GLN A 106 2.24 -12.24 -16.15
C GLN A 106 2.50 -13.21 -14.99
N ARG A 107 3.72 -13.72 -14.88
CA ARG A 107 4.12 -14.57 -13.74
C ARG A 107 4.01 -13.83 -12.42
N PHE A 108 4.40 -12.56 -12.38
CA PHE A 108 4.22 -11.70 -11.20
C PHE A 108 2.74 -11.58 -10.81
N GLU A 109 1.84 -11.28 -11.76
CA GLU A 109 0.40 -11.20 -11.47
C GLU A 109 -0.18 -12.54 -10.98
N THR A 110 0.34 -13.66 -11.47
CA THR A 110 -0.03 -14.99 -10.96
C THR A 110 0.37 -15.16 -9.48
N VAL A 111 1.58 -14.77 -9.12
CA VAL A 111 2.05 -14.79 -7.72
C VAL A 111 1.22 -13.86 -6.86
N ARG A 112 0.99 -12.61 -7.32
CA ARG A 112 0.18 -11.63 -6.62
C ARG A 112 -1.23 -12.14 -6.35
N ALA A 113 -1.91 -12.67 -7.37
CA ALA A 113 -3.24 -13.24 -7.24
C ALA A 113 -3.27 -14.42 -6.26
N ALA A 114 -2.26 -15.29 -6.28
CA ALA A 114 -2.14 -16.41 -5.35
C ALA A 114 -2.00 -15.92 -3.90
N VAL A 115 -1.17 -14.90 -3.66
CA VAL A 115 -1.00 -14.31 -2.33
C VAL A 115 -2.31 -13.71 -1.81
N ILE A 116 -3.05 -12.97 -2.65
CA ILE A 116 -4.31 -12.36 -2.24
C ILE A 116 -5.40 -13.42 -1.99
N ARG A 117 -5.42 -14.50 -2.79
CA ARG A 117 -6.38 -15.61 -2.63
C ARG A 117 -6.07 -16.55 -1.49
N THR A 118 -4.91 -16.45 -0.85
CA THR A 118 -4.58 -17.29 0.29
C THR A 118 -5.60 -17.08 1.41
N GLU A 119 -6.24 -18.16 1.85
CA GLU A 119 -7.16 -18.11 3.00
C GLU A 119 -6.36 -17.76 4.27
N ARG A 120 -6.91 -16.84 5.06
CA ARG A 120 -6.24 -16.31 6.24
C ARG A 120 -7.14 -16.43 7.47
N ASP A 121 -6.53 -16.58 8.64
CA ASP A 121 -7.22 -16.34 9.90
C ASP A 121 -7.63 -14.86 10.00
N GLY A 122 -8.91 -14.59 9.88
CA GLY A 122 -9.45 -13.23 9.88
C GLY A 122 -9.16 -12.46 11.16
N PRO A 123 -9.39 -13.01 12.36
CA PRO A 123 -9.02 -12.39 13.63
C PRO A 123 -7.53 -12.07 13.74
N GLY A 124 -6.64 -13.02 13.46
CA GLY A 124 -5.19 -12.82 13.51
C GLY A 124 -4.72 -11.74 12.52
N LEU A 125 -5.17 -11.79 11.26
CA LEU A 125 -4.88 -10.77 10.26
C LEU A 125 -5.33 -9.37 10.72
N ARG A 126 -6.53 -9.27 11.29
CA ARG A 126 -7.06 -8.03 11.84
C ARG A 126 -6.15 -7.45 12.92
N ASP A 127 -5.74 -8.27 13.89
CA ASP A 127 -4.93 -7.83 15.02
C ASP A 127 -3.55 -7.35 14.56
N GLU A 128 -2.95 -8.02 13.59
CA GLU A 128 -1.68 -7.62 12.98
C GLU A 128 -1.80 -6.27 12.25
N ILE A 129 -2.83 -6.08 11.42
CA ILE A 129 -3.05 -4.84 10.66
C ILE A 129 -3.34 -3.66 11.60
N VAL A 130 -4.18 -3.87 12.62
CA VAL A 130 -4.45 -2.86 13.64
C VAL A 130 -3.19 -2.50 14.43
N SER A 131 -2.39 -3.49 14.81
CA SER A 131 -1.11 -3.27 15.49
C SER A 131 -0.14 -2.45 14.60
N MET A 132 -0.07 -2.76 13.30
CA MET A 132 0.74 -1.99 12.35
C MET A 132 0.24 -0.56 12.25
N ARG A 133 -1.08 -0.33 12.15
CA ARG A 133 -1.65 1.02 12.11
C ARG A 133 -1.29 1.85 13.34
N LYS A 134 -1.28 1.24 14.53
CA LYS A 134 -0.84 1.90 15.77
C LYS A 134 0.64 2.30 15.71
N ARG A 135 1.51 1.44 15.17
CA ARG A 135 2.94 1.77 14.98
C ARG A 135 3.10 2.94 14.02
N VAL A 136 2.36 2.97 12.90
CA VAL A 136 2.37 4.10 11.96
C VAL A 136 1.90 5.38 12.63
N ALA A 137 0.83 5.34 13.44
CA ALA A 137 0.36 6.50 14.19
C ALA A 137 1.41 7.04 15.17
N SER A 138 2.10 6.14 15.87
CA SER A 138 3.16 6.52 16.82
C SER A 138 4.40 7.11 16.11
N ALA A 139 4.71 6.64 14.90
CA ALA A 139 5.82 7.17 14.09
C ALA A 139 5.50 8.53 13.44
N HIS A 140 4.21 8.83 13.23
CA HIS A 140 3.75 10.08 12.62
C HIS A 140 2.73 10.80 13.51
N PRO A 141 3.14 11.30 14.70
CA PRO A 141 2.24 11.97 15.61
C PRO A 141 1.74 13.28 14.99
N VAL A 142 0.42 13.44 14.94
CA VAL A 142 -0.20 14.70 14.52
C VAL A 142 -0.10 15.70 15.65
N ARG A 143 0.49 16.87 15.38
CA ARG A 143 0.70 17.93 16.37
C ARG A 143 -0.28 19.07 16.15
N GLY A 144 -0.75 19.67 17.24
CA GLY A 144 -1.71 20.80 17.20
C GLY A 144 -3.15 20.36 16.93
N ASP A 145 -4.02 21.32 16.67
CA ASP A 145 -5.47 21.12 16.54
C ASP A 145 -5.91 20.84 15.08
N GLY A 146 -4.98 20.82 14.13
CA GLY A 146 -5.25 20.55 12.73
C GLY A 146 -5.55 19.07 12.47
N PHE A 147 -6.18 18.79 11.34
CA PHE A 147 -6.38 17.45 10.82
C PHE A 147 -5.33 17.15 9.75
N ASP A 148 -4.45 16.19 9.99
CA ASP A 148 -3.54 15.69 8.96
C ASP A 148 -4.31 14.74 8.03
N VAL A 149 -4.38 15.09 6.75
CA VAL A 149 -5.18 14.36 5.76
C VAL A 149 -4.68 12.94 5.48
N LYS A 150 -3.43 12.61 5.90
CA LYS A 150 -2.84 11.29 5.73
C LYS A 150 -2.92 10.46 7.02
N HIS A 151 -2.56 11.03 8.18
CA HIS A 151 -2.28 10.25 9.39
C HIS A 151 -3.31 10.40 10.52
N SER A 152 -4.16 11.43 10.52
CA SER A 152 -5.20 11.60 11.54
C SER A 152 -6.19 10.42 11.56
N PRO A 153 -6.84 10.13 12.69
CA PRO A 153 -7.91 9.13 12.76
C PRO A 153 -9.04 9.45 11.77
N GLY A 154 -9.39 8.48 10.91
CA GLY A 154 -10.34 8.62 9.81
C GLY A 154 -9.75 9.21 8.52
N ALA A 155 -8.44 9.45 8.48
CA ALA A 155 -7.74 9.96 7.29
C ALA A 155 -7.35 8.84 6.30
N MET A 156 -6.55 9.20 5.29
CA MET A 156 -6.22 8.32 4.16
C MET A 156 -5.65 6.98 4.59
N VAL A 157 -4.71 6.95 5.55
CA VAL A 157 -4.07 5.71 6.00
C VAL A 157 -5.09 4.74 6.60
N ASP A 158 -6.08 5.21 7.36
CA ASP A 158 -7.13 4.35 7.90
C ASP A 158 -7.97 3.72 6.78
N ILE A 159 -8.31 4.50 5.76
CA ILE A 159 -9.06 4.02 4.60
C ILE A 159 -8.23 2.97 3.82
N GLU A 160 -6.95 3.25 3.59
CA GLU A 160 -6.02 2.34 2.89
C GLU A 160 -5.86 1.01 3.64
N PHE A 161 -5.69 1.04 4.95
CA PHE A 161 -5.56 -0.16 5.78
C PHE A 161 -6.85 -1.00 5.79
N ALA A 162 -8.00 -0.33 5.84
CA ALA A 162 -9.30 -1.02 5.74
C ALA A 162 -9.48 -1.72 4.39
N VAL A 163 -9.12 -1.05 3.28
CA VAL A 163 -9.15 -1.66 1.93
C VAL A 163 -8.19 -2.84 1.84
N GLN A 164 -6.96 -2.70 2.31
CA GLN A 164 -5.96 -3.77 2.28
C GLN A 164 -6.42 -4.99 3.11
N PHE A 165 -7.02 -4.77 4.27
CA PHE A 165 -7.62 -5.83 5.07
C PHE A 165 -8.76 -6.54 4.31
N LEU A 166 -9.68 -5.80 3.72
CA LEU A 166 -10.79 -6.38 2.93
C LEU A 166 -10.26 -7.23 1.78
N VAL A 167 -9.27 -6.74 1.03
CA VAL A 167 -8.65 -7.49 -0.08
C VAL A 167 -8.01 -8.79 0.45
N LEU A 168 -7.22 -8.73 1.52
CA LEU A 168 -6.50 -9.89 2.04
C LEU A 168 -7.41 -10.90 2.76
N SER A 169 -8.47 -10.44 3.42
CA SER A 169 -9.38 -11.32 4.17
C SER A 169 -10.50 -11.92 3.32
N GLN A 170 -10.88 -11.23 2.22
CA GLN A 170 -12.04 -11.59 1.40
C GLN A 170 -11.68 -12.00 -0.02
N GLY A 171 -10.45 -11.73 -0.50
CA GLY A 171 -10.03 -11.98 -1.87
C GLY A 171 -10.09 -13.45 -2.30
N CYS A 172 -10.08 -14.40 -1.35
CA CYS A 172 -10.29 -15.81 -1.64
C CYS A 172 -11.73 -16.13 -2.07
N ARG A 173 -12.72 -15.34 -1.62
CA ARG A 173 -14.15 -15.53 -1.85
C ARG A 173 -14.75 -14.51 -2.83
N HIS A 174 -14.10 -13.36 -2.99
CA HIS A 174 -14.53 -12.23 -3.80
C HIS A 174 -13.49 -11.89 -4.86
N PRO A 175 -13.52 -12.54 -6.03
CA PRO A 175 -12.55 -12.30 -7.11
C PRO A 175 -12.58 -10.86 -7.62
N GLU A 176 -13.65 -10.11 -7.41
CA GLU A 176 -13.79 -8.69 -7.73
C GLU A 176 -12.76 -7.80 -7.00
N LEU A 177 -12.25 -8.26 -5.86
CA LEU A 177 -11.23 -7.54 -5.08
C LEU A 177 -9.79 -7.83 -5.53
N LEU A 178 -9.58 -8.74 -6.47
CA LEU A 178 -8.23 -9.10 -6.94
C LEU A 178 -7.62 -8.04 -7.85
N ASP A 179 -8.46 -7.31 -8.60
CA ASP A 179 -7.99 -6.31 -9.53
C ASP A 179 -7.41 -5.09 -8.79
N ASN A 180 -6.27 -4.61 -9.27
CA ASN A 180 -5.68 -3.38 -8.76
C ASN A 180 -6.33 -2.15 -9.42
N VAL A 181 -7.50 -1.76 -8.91
CA VAL A 181 -8.28 -0.61 -9.41
C VAL A 181 -8.17 0.63 -8.50
N GLY A 182 -7.27 0.60 -7.52
CA GLY A 182 -7.11 1.66 -6.53
C GLY A 182 -8.12 1.58 -5.38
N ASN A 183 -7.90 2.38 -4.34
CA ASN A 183 -8.72 2.32 -3.12
C ASN A 183 -10.19 2.69 -3.39
N ILE A 184 -10.44 3.70 -4.22
CA ILE A 184 -11.80 4.15 -4.56
C ILE A 184 -12.59 3.00 -5.20
N GLY A 185 -12.05 2.40 -6.26
CA GLY A 185 -12.72 1.30 -6.95
C GLY A 185 -12.90 0.06 -6.09
N LEU A 186 -11.93 -0.25 -5.20
CA LEU A 186 -12.05 -1.38 -4.26
C LEU A 186 -13.13 -1.15 -3.19
N LEU A 187 -13.29 0.08 -2.69
CA LEU A 187 -14.38 0.44 -1.75
C LEU A 187 -15.77 0.30 -2.40
N GLU A 188 -15.91 0.77 -3.63
CA GLU A 188 -17.15 0.64 -4.40
C GLU A 188 -17.49 -0.84 -4.64
N ARG A 189 -16.51 -1.66 -5.04
CA ARG A 189 -16.67 -3.11 -5.21
C ARG A 189 -17.02 -3.81 -3.90
N ALA A 190 -16.33 -3.49 -2.81
CA ALA A 190 -16.60 -4.07 -1.49
C ALA A 190 -18.05 -3.80 -1.02
N GLN A 191 -18.58 -2.61 -1.27
CA GLN A 191 -19.98 -2.31 -0.97
C GLN A 191 -20.93 -3.07 -1.90
N THR A 192 -20.64 -3.14 -3.20
CA THR A 192 -21.46 -3.88 -4.18
C THR A 192 -21.52 -5.36 -3.85
N CYS A 193 -20.42 -5.94 -3.36
CA CYS A 193 -20.37 -7.34 -2.91
C CYS A 193 -20.99 -7.57 -1.52
N GLY A 194 -21.52 -6.54 -0.86
CA GLY A 194 -22.14 -6.65 0.46
C GLY A 194 -21.15 -6.79 1.62
N LEU A 195 -19.85 -6.57 1.40
CA LEU A 195 -18.81 -6.63 2.43
C LEU A 195 -18.82 -5.38 3.33
N LEU A 196 -19.36 -4.28 2.83
CA LEU A 196 -19.56 -3.03 3.57
C LEU A 196 -21.03 -2.65 3.59
N PRO A 197 -21.55 -2.15 4.73
CA PRO A 197 -22.91 -1.61 4.78
C PRO A 197 -23.08 -0.41 3.85
N THR A 198 -24.24 -0.26 3.23
CA THR A 198 -24.60 0.95 2.48
C THR A 198 -24.89 2.11 3.47
N PRO A 199 -24.33 3.32 3.29
CA PRO A 199 -23.52 3.79 2.17
C PRO A 199 -21.99 3.85 2.49
N VAL A 200 -21.48 3.04 3.42
CA VAL A 200 -20.12 3.18 4.00
C VAL A 200 -19.02 3.15 2.94
N GLY A 201 -19.10 2.24 1.98
CA GLY A 201 -18.08 2.10 0.92
C GLY A 201 -18.02 3.33 0.01
N HIS A 202 -19.17 3.80 -0.49
CA HIS A 202 -19.23 4.99 -1.34
C HIS A 202 -18.83 6.26 -0.58
N ALA A 203 -19.31 6.43 0.66
CA ALA A 203 -18.95 7.59 1.48
C ALA A 203 -17.43 7.62 1.75
N ALA A 204 -16.81 6.47 2.03
CA ALA A 204 -15.36 6.37 2.21
C ALA A 204 -14.58 6.62 0.92
N ALA A 205 -15.10 6.19 -0.24
CA ALA A 205 -14.51 6.47 -1.55
C ALA A 205 -14.50 7.98 -1.86
N ASP A 206 -15.60 8.67 -1.57
CA ASP A 206 -15.68 10.12 -1.74
C ASP A 206 -14.78 10.86 -0.76
N ALA A 207 -14.73 10.41 0.51
CA ALA A 207 -13.81 10.93 1.51
C ALA A 207 -12.35 10.79 1.07
N TYR A 208 -11.96 9.61 0.58
CA TYR A 208 -10.60 9.36 0.09
C TYR A 208 -10.25 10.27 -1.09
N ARG A 209 -11.18 10.48 -2.03
CA ARG A 209 -11.02 11.41 -3.15
C ARG A 209 -10.78 12.85 -2.68
N GLN A 210 -11.59 13.32 -1.71
CA GLN A 210 -11.45 14.66 -1.12
C GLN A 210 -10.10 14.81 -0.40
N LEU A 211 -9.72 13.87 0.46
CA LEU A 211 -8.47 13.92 1.21
C LEU A 211 -7.25 13.91 0.28
N ARG A 212 -7.28 13.13 -0.80
CA ARG A 212 -6.23 13.15 -1.83
C ARG A 212 -6.12 14.49 -2.54
N GLN A 213 -7.24 15.13 -2.88
CA GLN A 213 -7.21 16.46 -3.50
C GLN A 213 -6.58 17.49 -2.57
N LEU A 214 -6.89 17.45 -1.28
CA LEU A 214 -6.26 18.32 -0.28
C LEU A 214 -4.77 18.05 -0.16
N GLN A 215 -4.36 16.78 -0.08
CA GLN A 215 -2.95 16.39 -0.05
C GLN A 215 -2.19 16.90 -1.28
N HIS A 216 -2.75 16.71 -2.48
CA HIS A 216 -2.12 17.14 -3.72
C HIS A 216 -1.96 18.66 -3.79
N ARG A 217 -2.99 19.41 -3.38
CA ARG A 217 -2.92 20.87 -3.31
C ARG A 217 -1.83 21.34 -2.34
N ALA A 218 -1.79 20.78 -1.14
CA ALA A 218 -0.78 21.11 -0.15
C ALA A 218 0.64 20.82 -0.69
N ARG A 219 0.84 19.66 -1.33
CA ARG A 219 2.15 19.30 -1.91
C ARG A 219 2.57 20.22 -3.07
N LEU A 220 1.64 20.60 -3.95
CA LEU A 220 1.92 21.54 -5.04
C LEU A 220 2.26 22.94 -4.55
N ASN A 221 1.70 23.35 -3.41
CA ASN A 221 1.95 24.65 -2.81
C ASN A 221 3.10 24.62 -1.79
N GLU A 222 3.75 23.47 -1.59
CA GLU A 222 4.76 23.27 -0.54
C GLU A 222 4.25 23.59 0.88
N GLU A 223 2.95 23.34 1.11
CA GLU A 223 2.26 23.58 2.37
C GLU A 223 2.17 22.29 3.21
N PRO A 224 2.01 22.41 4.54
CA PRO A 224 1.71 21.27 5.41
C PRO A 224 0.41 20.55 4.97
N THR A 225 0.39 19.22 5.13
CA THR A 225 -0.81 18.40 4.84
C THR A 225 -1.88 18.49 5.93
N GLN A 226 -1.78 19.44 6.84
CA GLN A 226 -2.75 19.69 7.89
C GLN A 226 -3.75 20.78 7.47
N VAL A 227 -5.02 20.49 7.70
CA VAL A 227 -6.14 21.39 7.38
C VAL A 227 -7.03 21.62 8.62
N PRO A 228 -7.83 22.70 8.67
CA PRO A 228 -8.85 22.87 9.72
C PRO A 228 -9.82 21.69 9.75
N GLN A 229 -10.19 21.23 10.97
CA GLN A 229 -11.07 20.05 11.12
C GLN A 229 -12.45 20.26 10.48
N GLU A 230 -12.95 21.49 10.47
CA GLU A 230 -14.25 21.86 9.88
C GLU A 230 -14.31 21.56 8.38
N GLN A 231 -13.17 21.71 7.68
CA GLN A 231 -13.08 21.48 6.23
C GLN A 231 -13.26 20.00 5.85
N VAL A 232 -12.97 19.08 6.77
CA VAL A 232 -12.94 17.64 6.52
C VAL A 232 -13.88 16.83 7.42
N THR A 233 -14.80 17.48 8.11
CA THR A 233 -15.69 16.82 9.08
C THR A 233 -16.40 15.60 8.47
N GLN A 234 -16.98 15.74 7.29
CA GLN A 234 -17.69 14.64 6.61
C GLN A 234 -16.71 13.53 6.16
N ALA A 235 -15.57 13.90 5.57
CA ALA A 235 -14.57 12.94 5.13
C ALA A 235 -14.00 12.13 6.31
N ARG A 236 -13.69 12.82 7.41
CA ARG A 236 -13.25 12.17 8.66
C ARG A 236 -14.30 11.20 9.19
N GLN A 237 -15.57 11.61 9.26
CA GLN A 237 -16.66 10.74 9.73
C GLN A 237 -16.82 9.50 8.85
N ALA A 238 -16.71 9.65 7.52
CA ALA A 238 -16.78 8.52 6.59
C ALA A 238 -15.60 7.55 6.76
N GLY A 239 -14.38 8.06 6.93
CA GLY A 239 -13.21 7.24 7.22
C GLY A 239 -13.33 6.47 8.55
N LEU A 240 -13.84 7.14 9.60
CA LEU A 240 -14.11 6.51 10.90
C LEU A 240 -15.21 5.45 10.79
N ALA A 241 -16.27 5.71 10.03
CA ALA A 241 -17.36 4.75 9.80
C ALA A 241 -16.86 3.49 9.07
N LEU A 242 -16.00 3.66 8.05
CA LEU A 242 -15.34 2.55 7.37
C LEU A 242 -14.48 1.74 8.34
N TRP A 243 -13.62 2.41 9.11
CA TRP A 243 -12.77 1.75 10.11
C TRP A 243 -13.59 0.90 11.09
N ASN A 244 -14.67 1.49 11.62
CA ASN A 244 -15.55 0.81 12.56
C ASN A 244 -16.30 -0.37 11.94
N ALA A 245 -16.73 -0.24 10.68
CA ALA A 245 -17.39 -1.33 9.97
C ALA A 245 -16.43 -2.51 9.72
N VAL A 246 -15.15 -2.25 9.48
CA VAL A 246 -14.14 -3.26 9.15
C VAL A 246 -13.49 -3.84 10.41
N PHE A 247 -13.09 -3.01 11.37
CA PHE A 247 -12.32 -3.41 12.54
C PHE A 247 -13.09 -3.37 13.87
N GLY A 248 -14.28 -2.76 13.90
CA GLY A 248 -15.10 -2.55 15.10
C GLY A 248 -14.70 -1.32 15.92
N ALA A 249 -15.68 -0.73 16.61
CA ALA A 249 -15.54 0.54 17.34
C ALA A 249 -14.53 0.51 18.52
N ALA A 250 -14.21 -0.68 19.06
CA ALA A 250 -13.32 -0.82 20.22
C ALA A 250 -11.84 -0.55 19.94
N VAL A 251 -11.44 -0.47 18.64
CA VAL A 251 -10.03 -0.38 18.22
C VAL A 251 -9.53 1.06 18.13
N GLN A 252 -10.40 2.06 18.18
CA GLN A 252 -10.04 3.48 17.98
C GLN A 252 -9.65 4.26 19.25
N LYS A 253 -9.65 3.64 20.42
CA LYS A 253 -9.16 4.30 21.64
C LYS A 253 -7.63 4.24 21.69
N VAL A 254 -6.97 5.14 20.96
CA VAL A 254 -5.56 5.50 21.12
C VAL A 254 -5.46 7.02 21.15
#